data_9ce516776843f8548117b590e4931bf7
#
_entry.id   9ce516776843f8548117b590e4931bf7
#
_cell.length_a   1.000
_cell.length_b   1.000
_cell.length_c   1.000
_cell.angle_alpha   90.00
_cell.angle_beta   90.00
_cell.angle_gamma   90.00
#
_symmetry.space_group_name_H-M   'P 1'
#
loop_
_entity.id
_entity.type
_entity.pdbx_description
1 polymer ?
#
loop_
_entity_poly.entity_id
_entity_poly.type
_entity_poly.pdbx_seq_one_letter_code
_entity_poly.pdbx_strand_id
1 'polypeptide(L)'
;MFTAHGPVDAAGAIAGGDIAQQARLTLSNLAAAVRAAGAHLRDVAQVLLYVADARDIPTIDAVYREFFAAPYPNRACVAVRGFAHPDMRIELVAHVALGRAAPAG
;
A
#
# COMPACT_ATOMS: atom_id res chain seq x y z
N MET A 1 6.50 3.36 -12.28
CA MET A 1 5.03 3.52 -12.18
C MET A 1 4.69 4.11 -10.82
N PHE A 2 3.88 5.14 -10.83
CA PHE A 2 3.28 5.65 -9.60
C PHE A 2 1.87 5.11 -9.50
N THR A 3 1.48 4.66 -8.32
CA THR A 3 0.15 4.12 -8.10
C THR A 3 -0.32 4.46 -6.68
N ALA A 4 -1.61 4.67 -6.51
CA ALA A 4 -2.19 5.03 -5.23
C ALA A 4 -3.32 4.05 -4.89
N HIS A 5 -3.41 3.66 -3.65
CA HIS A 5 -4.40 2.69 -3.20
C HIS A 5 -4.92 3.03 -1.81
N GLY A 6 -6.18 2.68 -1.60
CA GLY A 6 -6.85 2.75 -0.33
C GLY A 6 -7.65 1.47 -0.07
N PRO A 7 -8.46 1.44 0.99
CA PRO A 7 -9.27 0.28 1.34
C PRO A 7 -10.54 0.21 0.49
N VAL A 8 -10.38 0.11 -0.82
CA VAL A 8 -11.46 0.08 -1.81
C VAL A 8 -11.74 -1.37 -2.18
N ASP A 9 -13.00 -1.80 -2.04
CA ASP A 9 -13.39 -3.15 -2.38
C ASP A 9 -13.65 -3.32 -3.89
N ALA A 10 -13.99 -4.54 -4.31
CA ALA A 10 -14.23 -4.85 -5.70
C ALA A 10 -15.42 -4.07 -6.31
N ALA A 11 -16.34 -3.59 -5.49
CA ALA A 11 -17.47 -2.78 -5.93
C ALA A 11 -17.12 -1.29 -6.03
N GLY A 12 -15.90 -0.89 -5.69
CA GLY A 12 -15.46 0.49 -5.70
C GLY A 12 -15.87 1.28 -4.46
N ALA A 13 -16.37 0.61 -3.43
CA ALA A 13 -16.76 1.23 -2.17
C ALA A 13 -15.62 1.15 -1.15
N ILE A 14 -15.60 2.11 -0.22
CA ILE A 14 -14.66 2.04 0.90
C ILE A 14 -15.14 0.94 1.84
N ALA A 15 -14.29 -0.07 2.04
CA ALA A 15 -14.57 -1.13 2.97
C ALA A 15 -14.35 -0.62 4.39
N GLY A 16 -15.40 -0.59 5.20
CA GLY A 16 -15.30 -0.35 6.62
C GLY A 16 -14.54 -1.49 7.31
N GLY A 17 -14.45 -1.41 8.61
CA GLY A 17 -13.76 -2.41 9.38
C GLY A 17 -12.62 -1.81 10.18
N ASP A 18 -11.88 -2.66 10.86
CA ASP A 18 -10.75 -2.21 11.66
C ASP A 18 -9.56 -1.85 10.77
N ILE A 19 -8.55 -1.27 11.38
CA ILE A 19 -7.38 -0.80 10.64
C ILE A 19 -6.60 -1.96 10.00
N ALA A 20 -6.58 -3.14 10.62
CA ALA A 20 -5.91 -4.30 10.04
C ALA A 20 -6.59 -4.74 8.75
N GLN A 21 -7.94 -4.76 8.73
CA GLN A 21 -8.72 -5.09 7.54
C GLN A 21 -8.52 -4.05 6.43
N GLN A 22 -8.56 -2.75 6.77
CA GLN A 22 -8.33 -1.69 5.81
C GLN A 22 -6.91 -1.75 5.24
N ALA A 23 -5.90 -1.96 6.09
CA ALA A 23 -4.51 -2.10 5.65
C ALA A 23 -4.31 -3.29 4.73
N ARG A 24 -4.90 -4.43 5.06
CA ARG A 24 -4.79 -5.64 4.24
C ARG A 24 -5.42 -5.45 2.86
N LEU A 25 -6.59 -4.82 2.81
CA LEU A 25 -7.25 -4.53 1.53
C LEU A 25 -6.44 -3.53 0.70
N THR A 26 -5.93 -2.48 1.33
CA THR A 26 -5.09 -1.48 0.66
C THR A 26 -3.85 -2.12 0.04
N LEU A 27 -3.15 -2.96 0.79
CA LEU A 27 -1.95 -3.65 0.32
C LEU A 27 -2.28 -4.72 -0.73
N SER A 28 -3.42 -5.38 -0.61
CA SER A 28 -3.90 -6.32 -1.63
C SER A 28 -4.18 -5.59 -2.95
N ASN A 29 -4.76 -4.39 -2.89
CA ASN A 29 -4.99 -3.57 -4.07
C ASN A 29 -3.67 -3.16 -4.73
N LEU A 30 -2.68 -2.77 -3.93
CA LEU A 30 -1.34 -2.49 -4.44
C LEU A 30 -0.74 -3.73 -5.13
N ALA A 31 -0.79 -4.87 -4.48
CA ALA A 31 -0.24 -6.12 -5.03
C ALA A 31 -0.90 -6.48 -6.37
N ALA A 32 -2.21 -6.30 -6.48
CA ALA A 32 -2.93 -6.57 -7.72
C ALA A 32 -2.50 -5.61 -8.84
N ALA A 33 -2.36 -4.31 -8.54
CA ALA A 33 -1.92 -3.32 -9.52
C ALA A 33 -0.49 -3.58 -9.99
N VAL A 34 0.40 -3.92 -9.09
CA VAL A 34 1.79 -4.27 -9.39
C VAL A 34 1.86 -5.49 -10.30
N ARG A 35 1.09 -6.53 -9.98
CA ARG A 35 1.02 -7.75 -10.79
C ARG A 35 0.45 -7.46 -12.18
N ALA A 36 -0.60 -6.65 -12.28
CA ALA A 36 -1.20 -6.26 -13.54
C ALA A 36 -0.21 -5.49 -14.43
N ALA A 37 0.74 -4.79 -13.84
CA ALA A 37 1.80 -4.08 -14.57
C ALA A 37 2.98 -4.99 -14.94
N GLY A 38 2.92 -6.28 -14.62
CA GLY A 38 4.00 -7.22 -14.92
C GLY A 38 5.16 -7.15 -13.96
N ALA A 39 4.98 -6.57 -12.78
CA ALA A 39 6.00 -6.42 -11.76
C ALA A 39 5.67 -7.26 -10.52
N HIS A 40 6.53 -7.18 -9.52
CA HIS A 40 6.38 -7.85 -8.24
C HIS A 40 6.49 -6.85 -7.10
N LEU A 41 6.01 -7.19 -5.91
CA LEU A 41 6.12 -6.31 -4.75
C LEU A 41 7.58 -5.94 -4.43
N ARG A 42 8.53 -6.81 -4.71
CA ARG A 42 9.97 -6.51 -4.56
C ARG A 42 10.46 -5.39 -5.47
N ASP A 43 9.68 -5.04 -6.51
CA ASP A 43 10.00 -3.94 -7.43
C ASP A 43 9.47 -2.59 -6.91
N VAL A 44 8.76 -2.59 -5.81
CA VAL A 44 8.30 -1.35 -5.15
C VAL A 44 9.53 -0.67 -4.55
N ALA A 45 9.84 0.51 -5.05
CA ALA A 45 11.01 1.28 -4.63
C ALA A 45 10.72 2.16 -3.42
N GLN A 46 9.51 2.73 -3.36
CA GLN A 46 9.13 3.66 -2.29
C GLN A 46 7.63 3.54 -2.02
N VAL A 47 7.28 3.67 -0.75
CA VAL A 47 5.90 3.78 -0.29
C VAL A 47 5.74 5.03 0.56
N LEU A 48 4.76 5.87 0.22
CA LEU A 48 4.29 6.94 1.07
C LEU A 48 3.00 6.46 1.72
N LEU A 49 3.02 6.33 3.02
CA LEU A 49 1.89 5.81 3.78
C LEU A 49 1.23 6.92 4.57
N TYR A 50 -0.05 7.09 4.36
CA TYR A 50 -0.87 8.09 5.04
C TYR A 50 -1.83 7.37 5.97
N VAL A 51 -1.90 7.83 7.22
CA VAL A 51 -2.76 7.23 8.24
C VAL A 51 -3.58 8.29 8.94
N ALA A 52 -4.80 7.96 9.34
CA ALA A 52 -5.66 8.88 10.08
C ALA A 52 -5.22 9.02 11.54
N ASP A 53 -4.58 7.99 12.09
CA ASP A 53 -4.16 7.94 13.49
C ASP A 53 -2.79 7.25 13.58
N ALA A 54 -1.80 7.95 14.08
CA ALA A 54 -0.45 7.41 14.24
C ALA A 54 -0.41 6.18 15.17
N ARG A 55 -1.38 6.03 16.06
CA ARG A 55 -1.47 4.86 16.94
C ARG A 55 -1.77 3.57 16.18
N ASP A 56 -2.25 3.66 14.95
CA ASP A 56 -2.52 2.51 14.10
C ASP A 56 -1.25 1.95 13.44
N ILE A 57 -0.15 2.68 13.45
CA ILE A 57 1.07 2.29 12.73
C ILE A 57 1.58 0.90 13.13
N PRO A 58 1.65 0.52 14.41
CA PRO A 58 2.10 -0.83 14.76
C PRO A 58 1.24 -1.95 14.15
N THR A 59 -0.07 -1.77 14.10
CA THR A 59 -0.99 -2.74 13.47
C THR A 59 -0.78 -2.78 11.96
N ILE A 60 -0.63 -1.61 11.34
CA ILE A 60 -0.35 -1.50 9.90
C ILE A 60 0.98 -2.19 9.58
N ASP A 61 2.00 -1.99 10.39
CA ASP A 61 3.30 -2.61 10.18
C ASP A 61 3.23 -4.14 10.25
N ALA A 62 2.43 -4.69 11.14
CA ALA A 62 2.22 -6.14 11.20
C ALA A 62 1.60 -6.68 9.90
N VAL A 63 0.62 -5.98 9.35
CA VAL A 63 0.01 -6.35 8.05
C VAL A 63 1.00 -6.12 6.91
N TYR A 64 1.76 -5.04 6.95
CA TYR A 64 2.77 -4.70 5.93
C TYR A 64 3.79 -5.83 5.77
N ARG A 65 4.21 -6.45 6.88
CA ARG A 65 5.13 -7.58 6.85
C ARG A 65 4.52 -8.86 6.26
N GLU A 66 3.22 -8.93 6.10
CA GLU A 66 2.58 -10.04 5.37
C GLU A 66 2.80 -9.92 3.86
N PHE A 67 3.08 -8.70 3.36
CA PHE A 67 3.21 -8.41 1.93
C PHE A 67 4.65 -8.18 1.50
N PHE A 68 5.45 -7.55 2.35
CA PHE A 68 6.83 -7.20 2.06
C PHE A 68 7.80 -7.96 2.95
N ALA A 69 8.91 -8.38 2.36
CA ALA A 69 10.04 -8.96 3.07
C ALA A 69 11.26 -8.04 2.92
N ALA A 70 12.22 -8.20 3.81
CA ALA A 70 13.48 -7.45 3.71
C ALA A 70 14.23 -7.85 2.43
N PRO A 71 14.91 -6.93 1.74
CA PRO A 71 14.98 -5.50 2.05
C PRO A 71 13.67 -4.78 1.73
N TYR A 72 13.19 -4.01 2.70
CA TYR A 72 11.92 -3.28 2.55
C TYR A 72 12.10 -2.08 1.62
N PRO A 73 11.02 -1.64 0.93
CA PRO A 73 11.07 -0.40 0.16
C PRO A 73 11.31 0.78 1.08
N ASN A 74 11.89 1.84 0.52
CA ASN A 74 11.96 3.13 1.22
C ASN A 74 10.54 3.55 1.58
N ARG A 75 10.33 4.03 2.80
CA ARG A 75 8.99 4.39 3.28
C ARG A 75 9.02 5.65 4.11
N ALA A 76 8.04 6.54 3.86
CA ALA A 76 7.64 7.55 4.81
C ALA A 76 6.21 7.25 5.25
N CYS A 77 5.92 7.54 6.51
CA CYS A 77 4.59 7.36 7.08
C CYS A 77 4.21 8.62 7.83
N VAL A 78 3.07 9.21 7.47
CA VAL A 78 2.60 10.44 8.10
C VAL A 78 1.13 10.28 8.52
N ALA A 79 0.82 10.83 9.69
CA ALA A 79 -0.56 10.98 10.13
C ALA A 79 -1.15 12.22 9.46
N VAL A 80 -2.33 12.07 8.89
CA VAL A 80 -3.05 13.16 8.22
C VAL A 80 -4.35 13.44 8.96
N ARG A 81 -4.91 14.62 8.69
CA ARG A 81 -6.15 15.03 9.35
C ARG A 81 -7.35 14.19 8.92
N GLY A 82 -7.34 13.69 7.70
CA GLY A 82 -8.42 12.86 7.16
C GLY A 82 -8.22 12.61 5.68
N PHE A 83 -9.15 11.87 5.12
CA PHE A 83 -9.15 11.47 3.72
C PHE A 83 -10.41 11.97 3.02
N ALA A 84 -10.48 11.73 1.72
CA ALA A 84 -11.65 12.11 0.92
C ALA A 84 -12.93 11.41 1.38
N HIS A 85 -12.81 10.23 1.99
CA HIS A 85 -13.94 9.49 2.54
C HIS A 85 -13.77 9.38 4.06
N PRO A 86 -14.84 9.63 4.86
CA PRO A 86 -14.74 9.66 6.32
C PRO A 86 -14.40 8.32 6.95
N ASP A 87 -14.68 7.21 6.25
CA ASP A 87 -14.39 5.87 6.77
C ASP A 87 -12.99 5.38 6.43
N MET A 88 -12.25 6.09 5.58
CA MET A 88 -10.86 5.74 5.27
C MET A 88 -9.95 6.09 6.44
N ARG A 89 -9.09 5.14 6.80
CA ARG A 89 -8.10 5.31 7.85
C ARG A 89 -6.68 5.15 7.35
N ILE A 90 -6.51 4.77 6.07
CA ILE A 90 -5.21 4.52 5.44
C ILE A 90 -5.29 4.79 3.95
N GLU A 91 -4.21 5.31 3.40
CA GLU A 91 -3.99 5.41 1.96
C GLU A 91 -2.49 5.31 1.71
N LEU A 92 -2.09 4.76 0.58
CA LEU A 92 -0.69 4.75 0.20
C LEU A 92 -0.51 5.20 -1.25
N VAL A 93 0.68 5.75 -1.50
CA VAL A 93 1.21 5.99 -2.84
C VAL A 93 2.50 5.19 -2.95
N ALA A 94 2.66 4.46 -4.03
CA ALA A 94 3.85 3.66 -4.25
C ALA A 94 4.50 4.03 -5.59
N HIS A 95 5.83 3.99 -5.59
CA HIS A 95 6.62 4.09 -6.81
C HIS A 95 7.21 2.71 -7.08
N VAL A 96 6.88 2.16 -8.24
CA VAL A 96 7.25 0.81 -8.65
C VAL A 96 8.23 0.90 -9.82
N ALA A 97 9.37 0.24 -9.68
CA ALA A 97 10.34 0.14 -10.76
C ALA A 97 9.83 -0.86 -11.79
N LEU A 98 9.48 -0.36 -12.99
CA LEU A 98 9.06 -1.19 -14.11
C LEU A 98 10.21 -1.39 -15.08
N GLY A 99 10.10 -2.43 -15.90
CA GLY A 99 11.07 -2.66 -16.96
C GLY A 99 12.43 -3.06 -16.43
N ARG A 100 12.49 -3.65 -15.24
CA ARG A 100 13.67 -4.38 -14.84
C ARG A 100 13.89 -5.47 -15.88
N ALA A 101 14.60 -5.09 -16.93
CA ALA A 101 15.04 -6.05 -17.88
C ALA A 101 15.75 -7.16 -17.13
N ALA A 102 15.46 -8.41 -17.47
CA ALA A 102 16.40 -9.48 -17.20
C ALA A 102 17.78 -8.94 -17.57
N PRO A 103 18.81 -9.20 -16.76
CA PRO A 103 20.14 -8.74 -17.10
C PRO A 103 20.39 -9.07 -18.55
N ALA A 104 20.72 -8.07 -19.33
CA ALA A 104 21.10 -8.27 -20.73
C ALA A 104 22.25 -9.27 -20.70
N GLY A 105 21.92 -10.31 -21.17
CA GLY A 105 22.82 -11.45 -21.36
C GLY A 105 23.56 -11.98 -21.51
#